data_5f0007144df55719b334e904e2ae5134
#
_entry.id   5f0007144df55719b334e904e2ae5134
#
_cell.length_a   1.000
_cell.length_b   1.000
_cell.length_c   1.000
_cell.angle_alpha   90.00
_cell.angle_beta   90.00
_cell.angle_gamma   90.00
#
_symmetry.space_group_name_H-M   'P 1'
#
loop_
_entity.id
_entity.type
_entity.pdbx_description
1 polymer ?
#
loop_
_entity_poly.entity_id
_entity_poly.type
_entity_poly.pdbx_seq_one_letter_code
_entity_poly.pdbx_strand_id
1 'polypeptide(L)'
;MHEDNTKLWRTLIKLLLMSVTGYMTWQALTRLMGADAWLVSALGLVAFEGGLLLWPMYYQQADTNTQSGIAAVMAVIDLLGVAMAFGVEVMGNNPGMAGLIPQFADVATWGVIGVVIANVAAYIVVDAIDPDKALQRQMAAQSRAQKTAQLFIARQAAQATLSGIQETANQIVPGLAARNLADVRGHFGLTDGVNIEAPKAPAPLQLADSGTSPTNGKRPSTPKSV
;
A
#
# COMPACT_ATOMS: atom_id res chain seq x y z
N MET A 1 -2.95 41.74 12.76
CA MET A 1 -2.36 41.46 14.10
C MET A 1 -3.35 40.91 15.12
N HIS A 2 -4.66 41.26 15.09
CA HIS A 2 -5.66 40.72 16.05
C HIS A 2 -6.11 39.29 15.71
N GLU A 3 -6.14 38.92 14.44
CA GLU A 3 -6.65 37.63 13.96
C GLU A 3 -5.68 36.46 14.28
N ASP A 4 -4.39 36.72 14.27
CA ASP A 4 -3.38 35.71 14.58
C ASP A 4 -3.34 35.33 16.07
N ASN A 5 -3.59 36.33 16.96
CA ASN A 5 -3.65 36.08 18.38
C ASN A 5 -4.86 35.21 18.78
N THR A 6 -6.01 35.39 18.12
CA THR A 6 -7.20 34.56 18.40
C THR A 6 -7.02 33.12 17.92
N LYS A 7 -6.33 32.88 16.82
CA LYS A 7 -5.99 31.52 16.35
C LYS A 7 -5.04 30.83 17.32
N LEU A 8 -4.00 31.55 17.78
CA LEU A 8 -3.04 31.04 18.76
C LEU A 8 -3.71 30.66 20.09
N TRP A 9 -4.56 31.53 20.62
CA TRP A 9 -5.31 31.25 21.86
C TRP A 9 -6.25 30.06 21.73
N ARG A 10 -6.97 29.92 20.62
CA ARG A 10 -7.82 28.76 20.34
C ARG A 10 -7.00 27.46 20.29
N THR A 11 -5.82 27.50 19.69
CA THR A 11 -4.93 26.32 19.63
C THR A 11 -4.40 25.95 21.00
N LEU A 12 -3.97 26.93 21.80
CA LEU A 12 -3.49 26.72 23.17
C LEU A 12 -4.57 26.12 24.06
N ILE A 13 -5.80 26.66 24.00
CA ILE A 13 -6.93 26.13 24.78
C ILE A 13 -7.24 24.69 24.37
N LYS A 14 -7.24 24.37 23.06
CA LYS A 14 -7.44 23.00 22.59
C LYS A 14 -6.35 22.05 23.10
N LEU A 15 -5.09 22.45 23.02
CA LEU A 15 -3.96 21.64 23.54
C LEU A 15 -4.05 21.44 25.05
N LEU A 16 -4.42 22.47 25.80
CA LEU A 16 -4.61 22.37 27.24
C LEU A 16 -5.75 21.40 27.60
N LEU A 17 -6.92 21.55 26.95
CA LEU A 17 -8.03 20.64 27.15
C LEU A 17 -7.68 19.21 26.84
N MET A 18 -7.01 18.97 25.69
CA MET A 18 -6.55 17.63 25.33
C MET A 18 -5.54 17.05 26.31
N SER A 19 -4.64 17.88 26.87
CA SER A 19 -3.69 17.39 27.86
C SER A 19 -4.39 16.97 29.16
N VAL A 20 -5.43 17.70 29.56
CA VAL A 20 -6.22 17.37 30.75
C VAL A 20 -7.09 16.14 30.53
N THR A 21 -7.83 16.09 29.42
CA THR A 21 -8.67 14.92 29.11
C THR A 21 -7.81 13.68 28.90
N GLY A 22 -6.71 13.79 28.15
CA GLY A 22 -5.77 12.70 27.92
C GLY A 22 -5.15 12.16 29.21
N TYR A 23 -4.78 13.03 30.14
CA TYR A 23 -4.30 12.62 31.45
C TYR A 23 -5.38 11.87 32.25
N MET A 24 -6.60 12.36 32.25
CA MET A 24 -7.72 11.71 32.94
C MET A 24 -8.08 10.36 32.30
N THR A 25 -8.11 10.30 30.97
CA THR A 25 -8.33 9.05 30.23
C THR A 25 -7.24 8.02 30.54
N TRP A 26 -5.98 8.43 30.58
CA TRP A 26 -4.86 7.58 30.96
C TRP A 26 -5.00 7.02 32.37
N GLN A 27 -5.29 7.88 33.35
CA GLN A 27 -5.49 7.47 34.74
C GLN A 27 -6.63 6.47 34.87
N ALA A 28 -7.75 6.75 34.22
CA ALA A 28 -8.90 5.87 34.23
C ALA A 28 -8.62 4.49 33.64
N LEU A 29 -7.97 4.47 32.48
CA LEU A 29 -7.59 3.22 31.80
C LEU A 29 -6.60 2.40 32.63
N THR A 30 -5.60 3.04 33.22
CA THR A 30 -4.63 2.36 34.11
C THR A 30 -5.28 1.83 35.39
N ARG A 31 -6.26 2.52 35.94
CA ARG A 31 -7.05 2.02 37.09
C ARG A 31 -7.94 0.83 36.74
N LEU A 32 -8.55 0.85 35.56
CA LEU A 32 -9.41 -0.24 35.08
C LEU A 32 -8.64 -1.50 34.75
N MET A 33 -7.54 -1.36 34.02
CA MET A 33 -6.83 -2.50 33.41
C MET A 33 -5.62 -2.95 34.22
N GLY A 34 -5.18 -2.13 35.19
CA GLY A 34 -3.94 -2.37 35.94
C GLY A 34 -2.70 -1.89 35.18
N ALA A 35 -1.59 -1.74 35.92
CA ALA A 35 -0.35 -1.22 35.38
C ALA A 35 0.29 -2.13 34.32
N ASP A 36 0.02 -3.43 34.38
CA ASP A 36 0.57 -4.43 33.42
C ASP A 36 -0.05 -4.31 32.02
N ALA A 37 -1.24 -3.72 31.90
CA ALA A 37 -1.94 -3.50 30.64
C ALA A 37 -1.65 -2.13 30.01
N TRP A 38 -0.49 -1.54 30.28
CA TRP A 38 -0.10 -0.20 29.82
C TRP A 38 -0.24 -0.02 28.30
N LEU A 39 0.06 -1.06 27.51
CA LEU A 39 -0.05 -1.01 26.05
C LEU A 39 -1.50 -0.84 25.60
N VAL A 40 -2.44 -1.57 26.20
CA VAL A 40 -3.88 -1.46 25.90
C VAL A 40 -4.38 -0.09 26.33
N SER A 41 -3.95 0.40 27.49
CA SER A 41 -4.28 1.75 27.98
C SER A 41 -3.76 2.84 27.04
N ALA A 42 -2.52 2.69 26.51
CA ALA A 42 -1.95 3.63 25.55
C ALA A 42 -2.72 3.61 24.21
N LEU A 43 -3.08 2.44 23.71
CA LEU A 43 -3.89 2.30 22.48
C LEU A 43 -5.29 2.88 22.67
N GLY A 44 -5.92 2.66 23.82
CA GLY A 44 -7.20 3.26 24.19
C GLY A 44 -7.14 4.79 24.25
N LEU A 45 -6.09 5.33 24.87
CA LEU A 45 -5.87 6.77 24.90
C LEU A 45 -5.77 7.35 23.47
N VAL A 46 -4.95 6.75 22.61
CA VAL A 46 -4.79 7.20 21.22
C VAL A 46 -6.11 7.09 20.46
N ALA A 47 -6.86 6.02 20.64
CA ALA A 47 -8.14 5.83 19.96
C ALA A 47 -9.17 6.89 20.40
N PHE A 48 -9.36 7.09 21.68
CA PHE A 48 -10.38 8.03 22.19
C PHE A 48 -9.99 9.49 21.94
N GLU A 49 -8.83 9.92 22.37
CA GLU A 49 -8.41 11.32 22.24
C GLU A 49 -8.05 11.67 20.79
N GLY A 50 -7.37 10.75 20.08
CA GLY A 50 -7.06 10.91 18.67
C GLY A 50 -8.32 10.91 17.80
N GLY A 51 -9.27 10.03 18.11
CA GLY A 51 -10.56 9.96 17.42
C GLY A 51 -11.40 11.21 17.58
N LEU A 52 -11.46 11.79 18.78
CA LEU A 52 -12.17 13.06 19.03
C LEU A 52 -11.63 14.24 18.20
N LEU A 53 -10.39 14.19 17.77
CA LEU A 53 -9.84 15.19 16.84
C LEU A 53 -10.07 14.83 15.39
N LEU A 54 -9.82 13.57 15.07
CA LEU A 54 -9.77 13.06 13.69
C LEU A 54 -11.17 13.05 13.07
N TRP A 55 -12.16 12.49 13.76
CA TRP A 55 -13.50 12.28 13.20
C TRP A 55 -14.27 13.57 12.89
N PRO A 56 -14.23 14.63 13.72
CA PRO A 56 -14.83 15.92 13.35
C PRO A 56 -14.17 16.56 12.13
N MET A 57 -12.84 16.36 11.94
CA MET A 57 -12.16 16.83 10.74
C MET A 57 -12.61 16.04 9.50
N TYR A 58 -12.70 14.72 9.61
CA TYR A 58 -13.23 13.88 8.53
C TYR A 58 -14.70 14.21 8.22
N TYR A 59 -15.52 14.46 9.23
CA TYR A 59 -16.91 14.89 9.03
C TYR A 59 -17.01 16.16 8.19
N GLN A 60 -16.14 17.14 8.45
CA GLN A 60 -16.13 18.41 7.70
C GLN A 60 -15.56 18.27 6.29
N GLN A 61 -14.71 17.30 6.04
CA GLN A 61 -14.05 17.05 4.76
C GLN A 61 -14.72 15.94 3.94
N ALA A 62 -15.82 15.36 4.45
CA ALA A 62 -16.49 14.25 3.81
C ALA A 62 -17.16 14.66 2.50
N ASP A 63 -16.81 13.98 1.42
CA ASP A 63 -17.40 14.21 0.08
C ASP A 63 -18.70 13.44 -0.11
N THR A 64 -18.96 12.44 0.74
CA THR A 64 -20.15 11.60 0.67
C THR A 64 -20.91 11.54 1.99
N ASN A 65 -22.23 11.36 1.91
CA ASN A 65 -23.07 11.17 3.12
C ASN A 65 -22.65 9.94 3.93
N THR A 66 -22.09 8.91 3.28
CA THR A 66 -21.60 7.71 3.96
C THR A 66 -20.35 8.01 4.77
N GLN A 67 -19.40 8.76 4.23
CA GLN A 67 -18.20 9.18 4.96
C GLN A 67 -18.56 10.05 6.17
N SER A 68 -19.42 11.05 5.99
CA SER A 68 -19.87 11.91 7.10
C SER A 68 -20.63 11.12 8.16
N GLY A 69 -21.46 10.15 7.75
CA GLY A 69 -22.17 9.27 8.67
C GLY A 69 -21.21 8.42 9.52
N ILE A 70 -20.23 7.78 8.92
CA ILE A 70 -19.20 7.01 9.64
C ILE A 70 -18.43 7.91 10.60
N ALA A 71 -17.97 9.07 10.14
CA ALA A 71 -17.23 10.01 10.98
C ALA A 71 -18.05 10.50 12.18
N ALA A 72 -19.34 10.80 11.99
CA ALA A 72 -20.23 11.20 13.07
C ALA A 72 -20.42 10.08 14.11
N VAL A 73 -20.66 8.84 13.66
CA VAL A 73 -20.83 7.70 14.57
C VAL A 73 -19.56 7.44 15.36
N MET A 74 -18.39 7.47 14.72
CA MET A 74 -17.12 7.25 15.40
C MET A 74 -16.79 8.37 16.39
N ALA A 75 -17.08 9.63 16.06
CA ALA A 75 -16.93 10.75 16.99
C ALA A 75 -17.79 10.58 18.26
N VAL A 76 -19.01 10.06 18.11
CA VAL A 76 -19.89 9.75 19.25
C VAL A 76 -19.33 8.59 20.08
N ILE A 77 -18.83 7.53 19.46
CA ILE A 77 -18.23 6.38 20.16
C ILE A 77 -17.02 6.84 20.98
N ASP A 78 -16.13 7.63 20.40
CA ASP A 78 -14.93 8.11 21.09
C ASP A 78 -15.30 9.10 22.22
N LEU A 79 -16.29 9.96 22.00
CA LEU A 79 -16.80 10.84 23.06
C LEU A 79 -17.39 10.05 24.25
N LEU A 80 -18.12 8.97 23.97
CA LEU A 80 -18.63 8.08 25.02
C LEU A 80 -17.49 7.39 25.76
N GLY A 81 -16.43 6.98 25.04
CA GLY A 81 -15.22 6.41 25.64
C GLY A 81 -14.55 7.37 26.64
N VAL A 82 -14.36 8.62 26.26
CA VAL A 82 -13.81 9.67 27.14
C VAL A 82 -14.75 9.95 28.32
N ALA A 83 -16.05 10.02 28.08
CA ALA A 83 -17.04 10.23 29.14
C ALA A 83 -17.04 9.07 30.14
N MET A 84 -16.92 7.83 29.69
CA MET A 84 -16.79 6.65 30.57
C MET A 84 -15.47 6.70 31.37
N ALA A 85 -14.35 7.06 30.73
CA ALA A 85 -13.09 7.22 31.42
C ALA A 85 -13.17 8.28 32.53
N PHE A 86 -13.82 9.41 32.27
CA PHE A 86 -14.09 10.43 33.26
C PHE A 86 -14.97 9.90 34.43
N GLY A 87 -16.00 9.11 34.11
CA GLY A 87 -16.84 8.45 35.13
C GLY A 87 -16.04 7.53 36.04
N VAL A 88 -15.12 6.72 35.46
CA VAL A 88 -14.23 5.84 36.23
C VAL A 88 -13.30 6.64 37.17
N GLU A 89 -12.78 7.78 36.69
CA GLU A 89 -11.93 8.63 37.51
C GLU A 89 -12.71 9.23 38.70
N VAL A 90 -13.92 9.68 38.45
CA VAL A 90 -14.82 10.18 39.53
C VAL A 90 -15.15 9.06 40.54
N MET A 91 -15.45 7.84 40.06
CA MET A 91 -15.71 6.69 40.92
C MET A 91 -14.47 6.29 41.72
N GLY A 92 -13.29 6.30 41.09
CA GLY A 92 -12.02 5.98 41.77
C GLY A 92 -11.62 6.92 42.89
N ASN A 93 -12.02 8.18 42.76
CA ASN A 93 -11.80 9.20 43.81
C ASN A 93 -12.87 9.20 44.90
N ASN A 94 -13.92 8.41 44.76
CA ASN A 94 -14.96 8.25 45.79
C ASN A 94 -14.77 6.93 46.54
N PRO A 95 -14.41 6.96 47.83
CA PRO A 95 -14.14 5.74 48.61
C PRO A 95 -15.31 4.73 48.63
N GLY A 96 -16.57 5.23 48.54
CA GLY A 96 -17.73 4.37 48.51
C GLY A 96 -17.97 3.66 47.19
N MET A 97 -17.37 4.10 46.10
CA MET A 97 -17.55 3.56 44.74
C MET A 97 -16.31 2.87 44.20
N ALA A 98 -15.14 3.12 44.75
CA ALA A 98 -13.86 2.58 44.25
C ALA A 98 -13.85 1.06 44.18
N GLY A 99 -14.54 0.36 45.08
CA GLY A 99 -14.67 -1.10 45.09
C GLY A 99 -15.48 -1.70 43.92
N LEU A 100 -16.19 -0.87 43.14
CA LEU A 100 -16.92 -1.31 41.96
C LEU A 100 -16.05 -1.39 40.69
N ILE A 101 -14.95 -0.64 40.65
CA ILE A 101 -14.08 -0.55 39.47
C ILE A 101 -13.58 -1.92 38.98
N PRO A 102 -13.06 -2.82 39.83
CA PRO A 102 -12.57 -4.13 39.40
C PRO A 102 -13.64 -4.99 38.70
N GLN A 103 -14.91 -4.81 39.05
CA GLN A 103 -16.01 -5.58 38.46
C GLN A 103 -16.23 -5.24 36.97
N PHE A 104 -15.82 -4.06 36.55
CA PHE A 104 -15.93 -3.60 35.16
C PHE A 104 -14.66 -3.75 34.36
N ALA A 105 -13.54 -4.18 34.96
CA ALA A 105 -12.22 -4.19 34.34
C ALA A 105 -12.18 -5.04 33.04
N ASP A 106 -12.74 -6.24 33.08
CA ASP A 106 -12.74 -7.13 31.91
C ASP A 106 -13.61 -6.57 30.77
N VAL A 107 -14.81 -6.09 31.09
CA VAL A 107 -15.72 -5.49 30.11
C VAL A 107 -15.09 -4.24 29.49
N ALA A 108 -14.45 -3.41 30.31
CA ALA A 108 -13.77 -2.21 29.84
C ALA A 108 -12.57 -2.54 28.94
N THR A 109 -11.79 -3.55 29.27
CA THR A 109 -10.65 -3.99 28.45
C THR A 109 -11.10 -4.43 27.06
N TRP A 110 -12.11 -5.29 26.99
CA TRP A 110 -12.68 -5.70 25.69
C TRP A 110 -13.36 -4.56 24.97
N GLY A 111 -14.00 -3.64 25.68
CA GLY A 111 -14.59 -2.43 25.13
C GLY A 111 -13.55 -1.54 24.46
N VAL A 112 -12.41 -1.28 25.13
CA VAL A 112 -11.31 -0.50 24.56
C VAL A 112 -10.73 -1.16 23.31
N ILE A 113 -10.46 -2.47 23.37
CA ILE A 113 -9.97 -3.22 22.20
C ILE A 113 -10.98 -3.12 21.06
N GLY A 114 -12.27 -3.26 21.33
CA GLY A 114 -13.32 -3.13 20.33
C GLY A 114 -13.35 -1.75 19.67
N VAL A 115 -13.21 -0.68 20.46
CA VAL A 115 -13.17 0.69 19.94
C VAL A 115 -11.90 0.95 19.10
N VAL A 116 -10.74 0.45 19.53
CA VAL A 116 -9.51 0.54 18.73
C VAL A 116 -9.69 -0.13 17.37
N ILE A 117 -10.24 -1.35 17.35
CA ILE A 117 -10.52 -2.09 16.11
C ILE A 117 -11.53 -1.32 15.25
N ALA A 118 -12.60 -0.80 15.86
CA ALA A 118 -13.63 -0.03 15.15
C ALA A 118 -13.05 1.25 14.52
N ASN A 119 -12.18 1.98 15.23
CA ASN A 119 -11.51 3.17 14.71
C ASN A 119 -10.63 2.83 13.50
N VAL A 120 -9.82 1.76 13.58
CA VAL A 120 -8.98 1.32 12.47
C VAL A 120 -9.84 0.88 11.28
N ALA A 121 -10.89 0.09 11.52
CA ALA A 121 -11.79 -0.37 10.46
C ALA A 121 -12.53 0.81 9.80
N ALA A 122 -13.06 1.74 10.58
CA ALA A 122 -13.74 2.93 10.08
C ALA A 122 -12.80 3.80 9.22
N TYR A 123 -11.56 3.99 9.66
CA TYR A 123 -10.54 4.70 8.89
C TYR A 123 -10.29 4.04 7.53
N ILE A 124 -10.09 2.72 7.50
CA ILE A 124 -9.88 1.96 6.26
C ILE A 124 -11.09 2.09 5.34
N VAL A 125 -12.31 1.99 5.88
CA VAL A 125 -13.54 2.11 5.08
C VAL A 125 -13.67 3.52 4.49
N VAL A 126 -13.49 4.57 5.30
CA VAL A 126 -13.55 5.97 4.83
C VAL A 126 -12.51 6.22 3.74
N ASP A 127 -11.28 5.70 3.92
CA ASP A 127 -10.22 5.80 2.89
C ASP A 127 -10.56 5.02 1.61
N ALA A 128 -11.23 3.88 1.74
CA ALA A 128 -11.59 3.03 0.60
C ALA A 128 -12.71 3.64 -0.26
N ILE A 129 -13.69 4.31 0.37
CA ILE A 129 -14.84 4.94 -0.30
C ILE A 129 -14.58 6.39 -0.74
N ASP A 130 -13.38 6.92 -0.51
CA ASP A 130 -12.97 8.25 -0.94
C ASP A 130 -12.91 8.30 -2.49
N PRO A 131 -13.75 9.13 -3.14
CA PRO A 131 -13.86 9.18 -4.59
C PRO A 131 -12.59 9.68 -5.26
N ASP A 132 -11.89 10.63 -4.65
CA ASP A 132 -10.64 11.18 -5.19
C ASP A 132 -9.53 10.14 -5.17
N LYS A 133 -9.43 9.36 -4.10
CA LYS A 133 -8.49 8.25 -4.00
C LYS A 133 -8.85 7.09 -4.94
N ALA A 134 -10.14 6.83 -5.13
CA ALA A 134 -10.59 5.85 -6.12
C ALA A 134 -10.16 6.24 -7.54
N LEU A 135 -10.32 7.50 -7.91
CA LEU A 135 -9.87 8.04 -9.19
C LEU A 135 -8.34 7.95 -9.36
N GLN A 136 -7.58 8.35 -8.33
CA GLN A 136 -6.12 8.23 -8.33
C GLN A 136 -5.66 6.77 -8.47
N ARG A 137 -6.32 5.81 -7.80
CA ARG A 137 -6.04 4.37 -7.93
C ARG A 137 -6.31 3.89 -9.36
N GLN A 138 -7.39 4.34 -10.00
CA GLN A 138 -7.69 4.01 -11.40
C GLN A 138 -6.64 4.57 -12.35
N MET A 139 -6.26 5.83 -12.21
CA MET A 139 -5.19 6.46 -13.01
C MET A 139 -3.85 5.75 -12.83
N ALA A 140 -3.49 5.38 -11.60
CA ALA A 140 -2.28 4.61 -11.32
C ALA A 140 -2.31 3.21 -11.95
N ALA A 141 -3.47 2.53 -11.93
CA ALA A 141 -3.64 1.24 -12.58
C ALA A 141 -3.50 1.36 -14.12
N GLN A 142 -4.12 2.37 -14.73
CA GLN A 142 -3.99 2.63 -16.16
C GLN A 142 -2.55 2.94 -16.58
N SER A 143 -1.84 3.77 -15.80
CA SER A 143 -0.44 4.10 -16.08
C SER A 143 0.48 2.87 -15.99
N ARG A 144 0.23 1.96 -15.04
CA ARG A 144 0.95 0.68 -14.94
C ARG A 144 0.66 -0.22 -16.14
N ALA A 145 -0.61 -0.33 -16.55
CA ALA A 145 -1.00 -1.12 -17.71
C ALA A 145 -0.34 -0.58 -19.00
N GLN A 146 -0.32 0.74 -19.19
CA GLN A 146 0.37 1.39 -20.32
C GLN A 146 1.87 1.10 -20.33
N LYS A 147 2.55 1.24 -19.19
CA LYS A 147 3.98 0.90 -19.07
C LYS A 147 4.26 -0.56 -19.40
N THR A 148 3.41 -1.47 -18.91
CA THR A 148 3.55 -2.91 -19.22
C THR A 148 3.36 -3.19 -20.71
N ALA A 149 2.37 -2.55 -21.35
CA ALA A 149 2.14 -2.67 -22.79
C ALA A 149 3.33 -2.12 -23.60
N GLN A 150 3.88 -0.96 -23.22
CA GLN A 150 5.07 -0.38 -23.87
C GLN A 150 6.28 -1.29 -23.75
N LEU A 151 6.53 -1.87 -22.57
CA LEU A 151 7.62 -2.83 -22.37
C LEU A 151 7.44 -4.10 -23.21
N PHE A 152 6.21 -4.58 -23.37
CA PHE A 152 5.92 -5.72 -24.21
C PHE A 152 6.22 -5.42 -25.68
N ILE A 153 5.75 -4.28 -26.19
CA ILE A 153 6.01 -3.84 -27.56
C ILE A 153 7.52 -3.67 -27.81
N ALA A 154 8.23 -3.03 -26.85
CA ALA A 154 9.68 -2.85 -26.95
C ALA A 154 10.43 -4.18 -26.99
N ARG A 155 10.00 -5.17 -26.20
CA ARG A 155 10.58 -6.53 -26.24
C ARG A 155 10.32 -7.23 -27.58
N GLN A 156 9.12 -7.14 -28.12
CA GLN A 156 8.82 -7.71 -29.44
C GLN A 156 9.64 -7.05 -30.55
N ALA A 157 9.76 -5.72 -30.51
CA ALA A 157 10.58 -5.00 -31.48
C ALA A 157 12.05 -5.40 -31.38
N ALA A 158 12.61 -5.54 -30.18
CA ALA A 158 13.98 -6.00 -29.97
C ALA A 158 14.20 -7.44 -30.50
N GLN A 159 13.24 -8.34 -30.23
CA GLN A 159 13.32 -9.72 -30.77
C GLN A 159 13.26 -9.76 -32.30
N ALA A 160 12.37 -8.97 -32.93
CA ALA A 160 12.27 -8.87 -34.36
C ALA A 160 13.58 -8.31 -35.00
N THR A 161 14.19 -7.33 -34.32
CA THR A 161 15.48 -6.78 -34.78
C THR A 161 16.59 -7.83 -34.69
N LEU A 162 16.65 -8.57 -33.56
CA LEU A 162 17.67 -9.63 -33.39
C LEU A 162 17.49 -10.75 -34.40
N SER A 163 16.25 -11.20 -34.68
CA SER A 163 16.02 -12.22 -35.73
C SER A 163 16.41 -11.73 -37.13
N GLY A 164 16.11 -10.46 -37.45
CA GLY A 164 16.53 -9.85 -38.71
C GLY A 164 18.06 -9.76 -38.86
N ILE A 165 18.77 -9.39 -37.81
CA ILE A 165 20.26 -9.37 -37.78
C ILE A 165 20.81 -10.80 -37.99
N GLN A 166 20.24 -11.77 -37.30
CA GLN A 166 20.66 -13.17 -37.38
C GLN A 166 20.44 -13.75 -38.80
N GLU A 167 19.31 -13.44 -39.40
CA GLU A 167 19.00 -13.85 -40.76
C GLU A 167 19.99 -13.22 -41.78
N THR A 168 20.25 -11.91 -41.64
CA THR A 168 21.20 -11.18 -42.45
C THR A 168 22.64 -11.75 -42.28
N ALA A 169 23.05 -12.02 -41.05
CA ALA A 169 24.33 -12.63 -40.75
C ALA A 169 24.47 -14.01 -41.40
N ASN A 170 23.43 -14.84 -41.34
CA ASN A 170 23.40 -16.16 -41.95
C ASN A 170 23.50 -16.11 -43.49
N GLN A 171 23.02 -15.03 -44.13
CA GLN A 171 23.13 -14.83 -45.57
C GLN A 171 24.50 -14.30 -45.98
N ILE A 172 25.09 -13.40 -45.24
CA ILE A 172 26.33 -12.71 -45.59
C ILE A 172 27.59 -13.53 -45.22
N VAL A 173 27.60 -14.18 -44.07
CA VAL A 173 28.78 -14.89 -43.55
C VAL A 173 29.28 -15.99 -44.50
N PRO A 174 28.43 -16.85 -45.11
CA PRO A 174 28.88 -17.87 -46.07
C PRO A 174 29.49 -17.25 -47.31
N GLY A 175 28.92 -16.14 -47.82
CA GLY A 175 29.45 -15.45 -48.99
C GLY A 175 30.81 -14.79 -48.73
N LEU A 176 31.02 -14.20 -47.58
CA LEU A 176 32.29 -13.65 -47.13
C LEU A 176 33.35 -14.74 -46.91
N ALA A 177 32.97 -15.84 -46.29
CA ALA A 177 33.86 -16.98 -46.07
C ALA A 177 34.33 -17.60 -47.40
N ALA A 178 33.42 -17.74 -48.39
CA ALA A 178 33.77 -18.24 -49.72
C ALA A 178 34.70 -17.30 -50.47
N ARG A 179 34.48 -15.98 -50.40
CA ARG A 179 35.37 -14.97 -51.00
C ARG A 179 36.75 -14.97 -50.38
N ASN A 180 36.82 -14.96 -49.04
CA ASN A 180 38.10 -15.01 -48.33
C ASN A 180 38.87 -16.30 -48.64
N LEU A 181 38.19 -17.42 -48.76
CA LEU A 181 38.82 -18.69 -49.15
C LEU A 181 39.36 -18.66 -50.60
N ALA A 182 38.64 -18.03 -51.52
CA ALA A 182 39.08 -17.85 -52.92
C ALA A 182 40.27 -16.90 -52.95
N ASP A 183 40.31 -15.81 -52.25
CA ASP A 183 41.40 -14.87 -52.13
C ASP A 183 42.68 -15.53 -51.57
N VAL A 184 42.56 -16.30 -50.51
CA VAL A 184 43.67 -17.06 -49.92
C VAL A 184 44.16 -18.09 -50.85
N ARG A 185 43.31 -18.82 -51.56
CA ARG A 185 43.75 -19.77 -52.64
C ARG A 185 44.52 -19.09 -53.79
N GLY A 186 44.01 -17.93 -54.23
CA GLY A 186 44.68 -17.13 -55.26
C GLY A 186 46.04 -16.60 -54.81
N HIS A 187 46.17 -16.18 -53.56
CA HIS A 187 47.43 -15.64 -53.03
C HIS A 187 48.51 -16.68 -52.81
N PHE A 188 48.13 -17.89 -52.44
CA PHE A 188 49.11 -19.00 -52.21
C PHE A 188 49.26 -19.97 -53.35
N GLY A 189 48.69 -19.70 -54.54
CA GLY A 189 48.84 -20.55 -55.73
C GLY A 189 48.37 -21.98 -55.55
N LEU A 190 47.43 -22.23 -54.63
CA LEU A 190 46.88 -23.53 -54.30
C LEU A 190 45.95 -23.97 -55.49
N THR A 191 46.41 -24.78 -56.41
CA THR A 191 45.57 -25.41 -57.40
C THR A 191 44.58 -26.40 -56.76
N ASP A 192 43.48 -26.69 -57.46
CA ASP A 192 42.29 -27.38 -57.06
C ASP A 192 42.37 -28.81 -56.42
N GLY A 193 43.52 -29.19 -55.87
CA GLY A 193 43.76 -30.50 -55.30
C GLY A 193 43.77 -30.60 -53.79
N VAL A 194 43.75 -29.47 -53.06
CA VAL A 194 43.73 -29.47 -51.58
C VAL A 194 42.29 -29.27 -51.10
N ASN A 195 41.68 -30.36 -50.71
CA ASN A 195 40.34 -30.32 -50.10
C ASN A 195 40.47 -29.72 -48.73
N ILE A 196 40.43 -28.36 -48.63
CA ILE A 196 40.28 -27.67 -47.36
C ILE A 196 38.82 -27.78 -47.05
N GLU A 197 38.47 -28.71 -46.15
CA GLU A 197 37.12 -28.85 -45.60
C GLU A 197 36.67 -27.48 -45.07
N ALA A 198 35.64 -26.91 -45.69
CA ALA A 198 35.09 -25.61 -45.25
C ALA A 198 34.77 -25.70 -43.75
N PRO A 199 35.18 -24.73 -42.92
CA PRO A 199 34.87 -24.78 -41.52
C PRO A 199 33.36 -24.96 -41.38
N LYS A 200 32.98 -26.06 -40.71
CA LYS A 200 31.58 -26.41 -40.44
C LYS A 200 30.88 -25.19 -39.84
N ALA A 201 29.85 -24.70 -40.52
CA ALA A 201 29.13 -23.52 -40.07
C ALA A 201 28.87 -23.67 -38.56
N PRO A 202 29.22 -22.66 -37.75
CA PRO A 202 28.93 -22.73 -36.32
C PRO A 202 27.48 -23.04 -36.15
N ALA A 203 27.18 -24.02 -35.27
CA ALA A 203 25.81 -24.37 -34.93
C ALA A 203 25.03 -23.07 -34.59
N PRO A 204 23.81 -22.93 -35.11
CA PRO A 204 23.02 -21.73 -34.83
C PRO A 204 23.00 -21.52 -33.33
N LEU A 205 23.42 -20.33 -32.91
CA LEU A 205 23.37 -19.92 -31.52
C LEU A 205 21.91 -20.12 -31.04
N GLN A 206 21.67 -21.22 -30.38
CA GLN A 206 20.43 -21.41 -29.64
C GLN A 206 20.47 -20.39 -28.51
N LEU A 207 19.80 -19.24 -28.70
CA LEU A 207 19.45 -18.39 -27.57
C LEU A 207 18.70 -19.29 -26.58
N ALA A 208 19.33 -19.46 -25.41
CA ALA A 208 18.69 -20.17 -24.29
C ALA A 208 17.29 -19.61 -24.14
N ASP A 209 16.32 -20.47 -24.40
CA ASP A 209 14.90 -20.18 -24.22
C ASP A 209 14.69 -19.91 -22.74
N SER A 210 14.77 -18.64 -22.33
CA SER A 210 14.42 -18.21 -20.99
C SER A 210 12.90 -18.26 -20.89
N GLY A 211 12.37 -19.46 -21.13
CA GLY A 211 10.95 -19.78 -21.02
C GLY A 211 10.51 -19.84 -19.58
N THR A 212 10.18 -18.70 -19.03
CA THR A 212 9.13 -18.64 -18.04
C THR A 212 7.88 -18.15 -18.75
N SER A 213 7.13 -19.07 -19.32
CA SER A 213 5.72 -18.87 -19.63
C SER A 213 5.01 -18.30 -18.41
N PRO A 214 4.37 -17.15 -18.50
CA PRO A 214 3.49 -16.70 -17.43
C PRO A 214 2.32 -17.69 -17.34
N THR A 215 2.27 -18.42 -16.23
CA THR A 215 1.16 -19.27 -15.85
C THR A 215 -0.15 -18.52 -16.01
N ASN A 216 -1.00 -19.12 -16.79
CA ASN A 216 -2.39 -18.78 -17.10
C ASN A 216 -3.14 -18.23 -15.87
N GLY A 217 -3.19 -16.90 -15.72
CA GLY A 217 -4.11 -16.23 -14.81
C GLY A 217 -5.54 -16.45 -15.31
N LYS A 218 -6.36 -17.13 -14.51
CA LYS A 218 -7.79 -17.33 -14.69
C LYS A 218 -8.44 -16.02 -15.17
N ARG A 219 -9.08 -16.08 -16.34
CA ARG A 219 -9.98 -15.03 -16.83
C ARG A 219 -11.05 -14.76 -15.76
N PRO A 220 -11.27 -13.51 -15.36
CA PRO A 220 -12.46 -13.18 -14.59
C PRO A 220 -13.70 -13.42 -15.44
N SER A 221 -14.63 -14.21 -14.90
CA SER A 221 -15.94 -14.45 -15.49
C SER A 221 -16.72 -13.13 -15.56
N THR A 222 -17.20 -12.78 -16.74
CA THR A 222 -18.15 -11.69 -17.00
C THR A 222 -19.41 -11.86 -16.13
N PRO A 223 -19.87 -10.82 -15.43
CA PRO A 223 -21.15 -10.87 -14.74
C PRO A 223 -22.28 -10.94 -15.76
N LYS A 224 -23.16 -11.95 -15.59
CA LYS A 224 -24.44 -12.05 -16.32
C LYS A 224 -25.32 -10.88 -15.88
N SER A 225 -25.75 -10.09 -16.85
CA SER A 225 -26.83 -9.12 -16.69
C SER A 225 -28.14 -9.86 -16.35
N VAL A 226 -28.75 -9.46 -15.25
CA VAL A 226 -30.18 -9.64 -14.95
C VAL A 226 -30.78 -8.26 -14.83
#